data_c48feaeacf6b251bd68a06c4885cb2e4
#
_entry.id   c48feaeacf6b251bd68a06c4885cb2e4
#
_cell.length_a   1.000
_cell.length_b   1.000
_cell.length_c   1.000
_cell.angle_alpha   90.00
_cell.angle_beta   90.00
_cell.angle_gamma   90.00
#
_symmetry.space_group_name_H-M   'P 1'
#
loop_
_entity.id
_entity.type
_entity.pdbx_description
1 polymer ?
#
loop_
_entity_poly.entity_id
_entity_poly.type
_entity_poly.pdbx_seq_one_letter_code
_entity_poly.pdbx_strand_id
1 'polypeptide(L)' 'MRVQLLVTKTDFSLPNLEKEFGDLGIRYEITYLENHPELIRAHNIRHSPNILVDDKLVFRHQPSEQELREFFARWQEPH' A
#
# COMPACT_ATOMS: atom_id res chain seq x y z
N MET A 1 11.37 6.88 3.30
CA MET A 1 10.40 6.07 2.53
C MET A 1 9.00 6.42 3.00
N ARG A 2 8.13 6.75 2.07
CA ARG A 2 6.73 7.04 2.36
C ARG A 2 5.86 5.91 1.82
N VAL A 3 5.11 5.25 2.69
CA VAL A 3 4.22 4.15 2.31
C VAL A 3 2.78 4.60 2.47
N GLN A 4 1.96 4.42 1.42
CA GLN A 4 0.54 4.75 1.45
C GLN A 4 -0.26 3.50 1.07
N LEU A 5 -1.27 3.21 1.88
CA LEU A 5 -2.26 2.17 1.58
C LEU A 5 -3.47 2.86 0.96
N LEU A 6 -3.71 2.59 -0.32
CA LEU A 6 -4.87 3.12 -1.04
C LEU A 6 -5.96 2.05 -1.03
N VAL A 7 -7.00 2.28 -0.25
CA VAL A 7 -8.04 1.29 0.01
C VAL A 7 -9.43 1.90 -0.09
N THR A 8 -10.42 1.05 -0.34
CA THR A 8 -11.82 1.45 -0.18
C THR A 8 -12.18 1.42 1.31
N LYS A 9 -13.21 2.19 1.70
CA LYS A 9 -13.67 2.23 3.08
C LYS A 9 -14.21 0.89 3.58
N THR A 10 -14.58 0.00 2.66
CA THR A 10 -15.13 -1.32 2.97
C THR A 10 -14.13 -2.46 2.73
N ASP A 11 -12.84 -2.14 2.57
CA ASP A 11 -11.83 -3.16 2.32
C ASP A 11 -11.54 -3.94 3.59
N PHE A 12 -11.96 -5.20 3.62
CA PHE A 12 -11.77 -6.08 4.78
C PHE A 12 -10.34 -6.58 4.95
N SER A 13 -9.48 -6.38 3.95
CA SER A 13 -8.07 -6.78 4.05
C SER A 13 -7.23 -5.78 4.84
N LEU A 14 -7.75 -4.58 5.11
CA LEU A 14 -7.00 -3.51 5.75
C LEU A 14 -6.45 -3.91 7.14
N PRO A 15 -7.23 -4.52 8.05
CA PRO A 15 -6.68 -4.93 9.36
C PRO A 15 -5.51 -5.89 9.24
N ASN A 16 -5.54 -6.83 8.29
CA ASN A 16 -4.43 -7.75 8.06
C ASN A 16 -3.19 -7.03 7.55
N LEU A 17 -3.36 -6.09 6.61
CA LEU A 17 -2.26 -5.28 6.11
C LEU A 17 -1.63 -4.43 7.20
N GLU A 18 -2.45 -3.81 8.04
CA GLU A 18 -1.95 -3.01 9.16
C GLU A 18 -1.12 -3.85 10.11
N LYS A 19 -1.58 -5.08 10.41
CA LYS A 19 -0.84 -5.99 11.26
C LYS A 19 0.50 -6.38 10.62
N GLU A 20 0.50 -6.70 9.34
CA GLU A 20 1.71 -7.08 8.61
C GLU A 20 2.74 -5.93 8.59
N PHE A 21 2.29 -4.70 8.33
CA PHE A 21 3.18 -3.54 8.39
C PHE A 21 3.71 -3.28 9.79
N GLY A 22 2.86 -3.47 10.81
CA GLY A 22 3.28 -3.36 12.21
C GLY A 22 4.33 -4.39 12.57
N ASP A 23 4.15 -5.63 12.15
CA ASP A 23 5.11 -6.72 12.39
C ASP A 23 6.46 -6.46 11.71
N LEU A 24 6.45 -5.78 10.57
CA LEU A 24 7.67 -5.41 9.84
C LEU A 24 8.28 -4.09 10.32
N GLY A 25 7.61 -3.39 11.22
CA GLY A 25 8.09 -2.10 11.73
C GLY A 25 8.05 -0.99 10.69
N ILE A 26 7.16 -1.08 9.71
CA ILE A 26 7.05 -0.12 8.62
C ILE A 26 5.94 0.88 8.92
N ARG A 27 6.25 2.17 8.84
CA ARG A 27 5.27 3.23 8.97
C ARG A 27 4.50 3.40 7.66
N TYR A 28 3.20 3.66 7.77
CA TYR A 28 2.34 3.82 6.62
C TYR A 28 1.25 4.86 6.89
N GLU A 29 0.66 5.35 5.82
CA GLU A 29 -0.52 6.21 5.84
C GLU A 29 -1.67 5.48 5.14
N ILE A 30 -2.89 5.69 5.61
CA ILE A 30 -4.09 5.15 4.95
C ILE A 30 -4.75 6.28 4.17
N THR A 31 -5.03 6.02 2.89
CA THR A 31 -5.75 6.94 2.02
C THR A 31 -6.96 6.22 1.44
N TYR A 32 -8.15 6.76 1.69
CA TYR A 32 -9.38 6.16 1.18
C TYR A 32 -9.64 6.62 -0.25
N LEU A 33 -9.80 5.66 -1.15
CA LEU A 33 -9.99 5.93 -2.58
C LEU A 33 -11.23 6.78 -2.87
N GLU A 34 -12.29 6.60 -2.08
CA GLU A 34 -13.53 7.37 -2.24
C GLU A 34 -13.31 8.86 -2.06
N ASN A 35 -12.32 9.25 -1.29
CA ASN A 35 -12.00 10.65 -1.02
C ASN A 35 -10.96 11.22 -2.00
N HIS A 36 -10.39 10.39 -2.87
CA HIS A 36 -9.27 10.77 -3.74
C HIS A 36 -9.43 10.21 -5.16
N PRO A 37 -10.49 10.63 -5.90
CA PRO A 37 -10.68 10.15 -7.26
C PRO A 37 -9.53 10.50 -8.20
N GLU A 38 -8.76 11.54 -7.90
CA GLU A 38 -7.57 11.91 -8.65
C GLU A 38 -6.49 10.82 -8.62
N LEU A 39 -6.37 10.12 -7.48
CA LEU A 39 -5.41 9.02 -7.35
C LEU A 39 -5.84 7.81 -8.17
N ILE A 40 -7.14 7.55 -8.22
CA ILE A 40 -7.68 6.46 -9.04
C ILE A 40 -7.29 6.67 -10.50
N ARG A 41 -7.44 7.89 -11.00
CA ARG A 41 -7.11 8.22 -12.38
C ARG A 41 -5.59 8.23 -12.61
N ALA A 42 -4.84 8.84 -11.69
CA ALA A 42 -3.40 8.98 -11.83
C ALA A 42 -2.68 7.62 -11.90
N HIS A 43 -3.16 6.64 -11.14
CA HIS A 43 -2.53 5.32 -11.04
C HIS A 43 -3.32 4.22 -11.73
N ASN A 44 -4.40 4.56 -12.43
CA ASN A 44 -5.27 3.59 -13.10
C ASN A 44 -5.73 2.48 -12.14
N ILE A 45 -6.18 2.86 -10.95
CA ILE A 45 -6.57 1.93 -9.91
C ILE A 45 -7.93 1.31 -10.23
N ARG A 46 -8.03 -0.03 -10.13
CA ARG A 46 -9.26 -0.78 -10.42
C ARG A 46 -9.66 -1.71 -9.28
N HIS A 47 -8.77 -1.90 -8.31
CA HIS A 47 -8.98 -2.84 -7.21
C HIS A 47 -8.54 -2.20 -5.91
N SER A 48 -8.82 -2.86 -4.80
CA SER A 48 -8.37 -2.52 -3.46
C SER A 48 -7.87 -3.80 -2.80
N PRO A 49 -6.79 -3.79 -2.04
CA PRO A 49 -5.95 -2.65 -1.69
C PRO A 49 -4.88 -2.36 -2.75
N ASN A 50 -4.25 -1.18 -2.63
CA ASN A 50 -3.08 -0.82 -3.43
C ASN A 50 -2.03 -0.24 -2.48
N ILE A 51 -0.76 -0.40 -2.83
CA ILE A 51 0.33 0.13 -2.01
C ILE A 51 1.22 1.02 -2.86
N LEU A 52 1.38 2.27 -2.42
CA LEU A 52 2.34 3.22 -2.99
C LEU A 52 3.56 3.30 -2.09
N VAL A 53 4.73 3.29 -2.69
CA VAL A 53 5.98 3.58 -1.99
C VAL A 53 6.69 4.70 -2.75
N ASP A 54 6.89 5.84 -2.07
CA ASP A 54 7.47 7.04 -2.65
C ASP A 54 6.77 7.43 -3.97
N ASP A 55 5.43 7.44 -3.93
CA ASP A 55 4.54 7.79 -5.04
C ASP A 55 4.54 6.79 -6.21
N LYS A 56 5.17 5.63 -6.05
CA LYS A 56 5.15 4.55 -7.05
C LYS A 56 4.21 3.45 -6.60
N LEU A 57 3.34 3.01 -7.50
CA LEU A 57 2.43 1.92 -7.22
C LEU A 57 3.18 0.60 -7.33
N VAL A 58 3.41 -0.05 -6.19
CA VAL A 58 4.21 -1.28 -6.11
C VAL A 58 3.37 -2.53 -5.97
N PHE A 59 2.19 -2.44 -5.37
CA PHE A 59 1.23 -3.54 -5.30
C PHE A 59 -0.15 -3.05 -5.71
N ARG A 60 -0.81 -3.79 -6.61
CA ARG A 60 -2.19 -3.52 -7.05
C ARG A 60 -3.20 -4.50 -6.46
N HIS A 61 -2.76 -5.33 -5.54
CA HIS A 61 -3.57 -6.36 -4.88
C HIS A 61 -3.07 -6.54 -3.45
N GLN A 62 -3.79 -7.31 -2.65
CA GLN A 62 -3.33 -7.63 -1.31
C GLN A 62 -2.09 -8.54 -1.40
N PRO A 63 -0.90 -8.07 -0.99
CA PRO A 63 0.27 -8.92 -0.96
C PRO A 63 0.22 -9.87 0.23
N SER A 64 0.92 -11.01 0.11
CA SER A 64 1.17 -11.87 1.25
C SER A 64 2.22 -11.23 2.17
N GLU A 65 2.31 -11.71 3.40
CA GLU A 65 3.35 -11.25 4.33
C GLU A 65 4.75 -11.47 3.75
N GLN A 66 4.96 -12.62 3.11
CA GLN A 66 6.23 -12.93 2.48
C GLN A 66 6.57 -11.97 1.34
N GLU A 67 5.59 -11.64 0.49
CA GLU A 67 5.79 -10.67 -0.58
C GLU A 67 6.19 -9.30 -0.03
N LEU A 68 5.55 -8.86 1.05
CA LEU A 68 5.91 -7.60 1.72
C LEU A 68 7.32 -7.64 2.27
N ARG A 69 7.69 -8.72 2.96
CA ARG A 69 9.04 -8.88 3.51
C ARG A 69 10.10 -8.83 2.44
N GLU A 70 9.88 -9.56 1.34
CA GLU A 70 10.84 -9.59 0.23
C GLU A 70 10.95 -8.24 -0.44
N PHE A 71 9.83 -7.56 -0.66
CA PHE A 71 9.84 -6.24 -1.28
C PHE A 71 10.63 -5.24 -0.44
N PHE A 72 10.33 -5.12 0.85
CA PHE A 72 10.98 -4.12 1.69
C PHE A 72 12.42 -4.49 2.03
N ALA A 73 12.78 -5.78 2.02
CA ALA A 73 14.17 -6.21 2.15
C ALA A 73 15.03 -5.76 0.97
N ARG A 74 14.43 -5.66 -0.22
CA ARG A 74 15.12 -5.24 -1.45
C ARG A 74 15.02 -3.75 -1.72
N TRP A 75 14.11 -3.05 -1.02
CA TRP A 75 13.90 -1.64 -1.27
C TRP A 75 15.12 -0.84 -0.85
N GLN A 76 15.67 -0.08 -1.77
CA GLN A 76 16.75 0.87 -1.49
C GLN A 76 16.26 2.27 -1.83
N GLU A 77 16.33 3.16 -0.84
CA GLU A 77 15.95 4.54 -1.08
C GLU A 77 16.94 5.17 -2.06
N PRO A 78 16.45 5.89 -3.07
CA PRO A 78 17.35 6.65 -3.93
C PRO A 78 18.04 7.73 -3.11
N HIS A 79 19.31 7.84 -3.30
CA HIS A 79 20.14 8.85 -2.64
C HIS A 79 20.19 10.11 -3.47
#